data_324e0448a4b7bc57697aae64420b7e15
#
_entry.id   324e0448a4b7bc57697aae64420b7e15
#
_cell.length_a   1.000
_cell.length_b   1.000
_cell.length_c   1.000
_cell.angle_alpha   90.00
_cell.angle_beta   90.00
_cell.angle_gamma   90.00
#
_symmetry.space_group_name_H-M   'P 1'
#
loop_
_entity.id
_entity.type
_entity.pdbx_description
1 polymer ?
#
loop_
_entity_poly.entity_id
_entity_poly.type
_entity_poly.pdbx_seq_one_letter_code
_entity_poly.pdbx_strand_id
1 'polypeptide(L)'
;KKNCLAMDVGSSPEKKNSSEYQSGALSFEFFYDNEKLITNCGYYQDFKHKLNIISKSTASHSTISIDDSSSCSFSKNPNGQNYLKTNLKILDKKIEDDQDKWHISAKHDGYQKKYGLNIQRDLTFFKNENKFIGTDKIISKRGFQNLEYEIRFHLMPGTNAIKTQDQKSILIQLKKSGWKFTCDKEIFDIEKGLYFGRKNSFSENLNIFINGFISNEEEEINWTIEKV
;
A
#
# COMPACT_ATOMS: atom_id res chain seq x y z
N LYS A 1 -11.19 19.11 13.60
CA LYS A 1 -10.75 18.39 12.42
C LYS A 1 -11.00 16.91 12.64
N LYS A 2 -11.55 16.22 11.64
CA LYS A 2 -11.75 14.76 11.70
C LYS A 2 -10.69 14.11 10.85
N ASN A 3 -9.71 13.46 11.50
CA ASN A 3 -8.72 12.62 10.83
C ASN A 3 -9.13 11.17 11.02
N CYS A 4 -8.86 10.33 10.02
CA CYS A 4 -9.13 8.90 10.09
C CYS A 4 -7.99 8.14 9.36
N LEU A 5 -7.44 7.15 10.04
CA LEU A 5 -6.47 6.21 9.50
C LEU A 5 -7.08 4.81 9.52
N ALA A 6 -7.10 4.13 8.40
CA ALA A 6 -7.48 2.74 8.27
C ALA A 6 -6.34 1.94 7.63
N MET A 7 -5.94 0.83 8.23
CA MET A 7 -4.90 -0.08 7.72
C MET A 7 -5.43 -1.52 7.69
N ASP A 8 -5.17 -2.24 6.59
CA ASP A 8 -5.53 -3.66 6.49
C ASP A 8 -4.55 -4.52 7.29
N VAL A 9 -4.97 -4.93 8.48
CA VAL A 9 -4.23 -5.82 9.39
C VAL A 9 -4.97 -7.15 9.60
N GLY A 10 -5.73 -7.58 8.58
CA GLY A 10 -6.46 -8.84 8.53
C GLY A 10 -5.74 -9.95 7.77
N SER A 11 -5.79 -11.18 8.27
CA SER A 11 -5.39 -12.35 7.48
C SER A 11 -6.38 -12.59 6.33
N SER A 12 -5.91 -13.20 5.24
CA SER A 12 -6.79 -13.53 4.12
C SER A 12 -7.93 -14.48 4.55
N PRO A 13 -9.13 -14.36 3.95
CA PRO A 13 -10.25 -15.24 4.25
C PRO A 13 -10.03 -16.65 3.70
N GLU A 14 -10.86 -17.59 4.11
CA GLU A 14 -10.94 -18.89 3.47
C GLU A 14 -11.33 -18.78 1.99
N LYS A 15 -10.85 -19.70 1.15
CA LYS A 15 -11.07 -19.69 -0.31
C LYS A 15 -12.53 -19.48 -0.69
N LYS A 16 -13.48 -20.15 -0.04
CA LYS A 16 -14.93 -20.04 -0.33
C LYS A 16 -15.49 -18.63 -0.16
N ASN A 17 -14.87 -17.78 0.69
CA ASN A 17 -15.29 -16.43 1.01
C ASN A 17 -14.40 -15.35 0.35
N SER A 18 -13.56 -15.73 -0.63
CA SER A 18 -12.50 -14.86 -1.16
C SER A 18 -12.78 -14.24 -2.53
N SER A 19 -14.01 -14.38 -3.05
CA SER A 19 -14.35 -13.88 -4.39
C SER A 19 -14.16 -12.36 -4.55
N GLU A 20 -14.29 -11.60 -3.46
CA GLU A 20 -14.11 -10.14 -3.44
C GLU A 20 -12.84 -9.70 -2.71
N TYR A 21 -12.07 -10.64 -2.16
CA TYR A 21 -10.82 -10.35 -1.46
C TYR A 21 -9.80 -9.71 -2.40
N GLN A 22 -9.01 -8.79 -1.87
CA GLN A 22 -7.96 -8.06 -2.56
C GLN A 22 -6.64 -8.24 -1.79
N SER A 23 -5.51 -8.31 -2.50
CA SER A 23 -4.18 -8.54 -1.91
C SER A 23 -3.58 -7.26 -1.33
N GLY A 24 -4.34 -6.58 -0.48
CA GLY A 24 -3.99 -5.28 0.10
C GLY A 24 -3.42 -5.34 1.52
N ALA A 25 -2.87 -6.47 1.96
CA ALA A 25 -2.31 -6.57 3.31
C ALA A 25 -1.31 -5.44 3.59
N LEU A 26 -1.43 -4.83 4.78
CA LEU A 26 -0.71 -3.66 5.27
C LEU A 26 -0.90 -2.38 4.44
N SER A 27 -1.81 -2.37 3.46
CA SER A 27 -2.19 -1.12 2.83
C SER A 27 -2.96 -0.23 3.79
N PHE A 28 -2.87 1.07 3.59
CA PHE A 28 -3.59 2.03 4.42
C PHE A 28 -4.30 3.10 3.61
N GLU A 29 -5.31 3.69 4.22
CA GLU A 29 -6.01 4.88 3.74
C GLU A 29 -6.01 5.95 4.82
N PHE A 30 -5.88 7.20 4.42
CA PHE A 30 -5.86 8.32 5.35
C PHE A 30 -6.71 9.48 4.87
N PHE A 31 -7.56 9.94 5.78
CA PHE A 31 -8.37 11.15 5.64
C PHE A 31 -7.87 12.23 6.60
N TYR A 32 -7.71 13.43 6.09
CA TYR A 32 -7.44 14.64 6.84
C TYR A 32 -8.50 15.68 6.55
N ASP A 33 -9.24 16.10 7.57
CA ASP A 33 -10.27 17.14 7.49
C ASP A 33 -11.24 16.95 6.30
N ASN A 34 -11.75 15.72 6.15
CA ASN A 34 -12.63 15.27 5.08
C ASN A 34 -12.00 15.20 3.66
N GLU A 35 -10.70 15.35 3.52
CA GLU A 35 -9.99 15.08 2.28
C GLU A 35 -9.21 13.76 2.40
N LYS A 36 -9.32 12.90 1.41
CA LYS A 36 -8.56 11.64 1.37
C LYS A 36 -7.20 11.89 0.74
N LEU A 37 -6.12 11.78 1.53
CA LEU A 37 -4.74 11.95 1.08
C LEU A 37 -4.21 10.67 0.45
N ILE A 38 -4.29 9.56 1.18
CA ILE A 38 -3.86 8.23 0.72
C ILE A 38 -5.09 7.34 0.57
N THR A 39 -5.15 6.61 -0.52
CA THR A 39 -6.24 5.68 -0.85
C THR A 39 -5.67 4.35 -1.35
N ASN A 40 -6.54 3.39 -1.63
CA ASN A 40 -6.29 2.25 -2.49
C ASN A 40 -7.03 2.44 -3.81
N CYS A 41 -6.70 1.69 -4.86
CA CYS A 41 -7.35 1.84 -6.17
C CYS A 41 -8.85 1.54 -6.17
N GLY A 42 -9.38 0.90 -5.12
CA GLY A 42 -10.74 0.39 -5.10
C GLY A 42 -10.87 -0.93 -5.86
N TYR A 43 -12.11 -1.36 -6.12
CA TYR A 43 -12.41 -2.68 -6.67
C TYR A 43 -13.27 -2.61 -7.93
N TYR A 44 -12.76 -3.18 -9.04
CA TYR A 44 -13.52 -3.33 -10.28
C TYR A 44 -14.40 -4.57 -10.21
N GLN A 45 -15.73 -4.39 -10.13
CA GLN A 45 -16.67 -5.44 -9.73
C GLN A 45 -16.94 -6.50 -10.82
N ASP A 46 -16.85 -6.14 -12.12
CA ASP A 46 -17.10 -7.11 -13.20
C ASP A 46 -15.97 -8.15 -13.28
N PHE A 47 -16.24 -9.33 -12.72
CA PHE A 47 -15.26 -10.43 -12.65
C PHE A 47 -14.89 -11.03 -14.02
N LYS A 48 -15.65 -10.73 -15.09
CA LYS A 48 -15.32 -11.15 -16.46
C LYS A 48 -14.32 -10.21 -17.12
N HIS A 49 -14.23 -8.97 -16.64
CA HIS A 49 -13.32 -7.97 -17.19
C HIS A 49 -11.90 -8.10 -16.60
N LYS A 50 -10.87 -7.86 -17.43
CA LYS A 50 -9.45 -7.94 -16.99
C LYS A 50 -9.11 -7.01 -15.81
N LEU A 51 -9.79 -5.87 -15.68
CA LEU A 51 -9.57 -4.93 -14.58
C LEU A 51 -9.97 -5.49 -13.21
N ASN A 52 -10.83 -6.52 -13.15
CA ASN A 52 -11.18 -7.17 -11.89
C ASN A 52 -9.95 -7.79 -11.22
N ILE A 53 -9.14 -8.56 -11.95
CA ILE A 53 -7.95 -9.18 -11.37
C ILE A 53 -6.85 -8.14 -11.10
N ILE A 54 -6.74 -7.09 -11.92
CA ILE A 54 -5.82 -5.98 -11.68
C ILE A 54 -6.17 -5.29 -10.35
N SER A 55 -7.45 -4.94 -10.12
CA SER A 55 -7.89 -4.30 -8.87
C SER A 55 -7.69 -5.15 -7.61
N LYS A 56 -7.46 -6.46 -7.78
CA LYS A 56 -7.13 -7.38 -6.67
C LYS A 56 -5.64 -7.51 -6.39
N SER A 57 -4.78 -7.03 -7.29
CA SER A 57 -3.32 -7.14 -7.13
C SER A 57 -2.80 -6.26 -5.99
N THR A 58 -1.68 -6.62 -5.40
CA THR A 58 -1.02 -5.81 -4.38
C THR A 58 -0.63 -4.43 -4.91
N ALA A 59 -0.21 -4.33 -6.17
CA ALA A 59 0.11 -3.06 -6.82
C ALA A 59 -1.07 -2.07 -6.91
N SER A 60 -2.33 -2.52 -6.73
CA SER A 60 -3.52 -1.67 -6.62
C SER A 60 -3.77 -1.13 -5.22
N HIS A 61 -2.84 -1.33 -4.29
CA HIS A 61 -2.98 -0.93 -2.88
C HIS A 61 -1.75 -0.16 -2.41
N SER A 62 -1.94 0.72 -1.44
CA SER A 62 -0.86 1.52 -0.83
C SER A 62 -0.01 0.66 0.12
N THR A 63 0.75 -0.27 -0.45
CA THR A 63 1.60 -1.26 0.25
C THR A 63 2.77 -1.72 -0.61
N ILE A 64 3.55 -2.69 -0.13
CA ILE A 64 4.71 -3.28 -0.81
C ILE A 64 4.30 -4.41 -1.75
N SER A 65 4.85 -4.41 -2.97
CA SER A 65 4.92 -5.56 -3.88
C SER A 65 6.37 -6.02 -4.07
N ILE A 66 6.57 -7.33 -4.31
CA ILE A 66 7.89 -7.95 -4.51
C ILE A 66 7.92 -8.62 -5.89
N ASP A 67 8.90 -8.27 -6.72
CA ASP A 67 9.19 -8.92 -8.00
C ASP A 67 7.93 -9.06 -8.87
N ASP A 68 7.21 -7.94 -9.08
CA ASP A 68 5.93 -7.85 -9.80
C ASP A 68 4.83 -8.82 -9.31
N SER A 69 4.98 -9.34 -8.09
CA SER A 69 4.06 -10.32 -7.53
C SER A 69 3.14 -9.75 -6.46
N SER A 70 1.92 -10.24 -6.42
CA SER A 70 1.00 -9.97 -5.32
C SER A 70 1.25 -10.87 -4.12
N SER A 71 0.98 -10.35 -2.92
CA SER A 71 1.07 -11.08 -1.64
C SER A 71 0.16 -12.31 -1.56
N CYS A 72 -0.92 -12.33 -2.36
CA CYS A 72 -1.76 -13.49 -2.61
C CYS A 72 -1.92 -13.72 -4.11
N SER A 73 -2.08 -14.98 -4.52
CA SER A 73 -2.44 -15.33 -5.90
C SER A 73 -3.90 -15.75 -5.99
N PHE A 74 -4.47 -15.59 -7.18
CA PHE A 74 -5.86 -15.95 -7.47
C PHE A 74 -5.93 -17.00 -8.57
N SER A 75 -7.03 -17.75 -8.59
CA SER A 75 -7.39 -18.67 -9.66
C SER A 75 -8.86 -18.52 -10.02
N LYS A 76 -9.19 -18.69 -11.30
CA LYS A 76 -10.57 -18.66 -11.77
C LYS A 76 -11.28 -19.98 -11.44
N ASN A 77 -12.52 -19.89 -11.00
CA ASN A 77 -13.44 -21.02 -10.97
C ASN A 77 -14.09 -21.25 -12.36
N PRO A 78 -14.89 -22.34 -12.53
CA PRO A 78 -15.61 -22.58 -13.80
C PRO A 78 -16.53 -21.43 -14.24
N ASN A 79 -17.06 -20.64 -13.31
CA ASN A 79 -17.92 -19.48 -13.61
C ASN A 79 -17.12 -18.21 -13.93
N GLY A 80 -15.79 -18.28 -13.97
CA GLY A 80 -14.89 -17.17 -14.29
C GLY A 80 -14.56 -16.23 -13.13
N GLN A 81 -15.09 -16.45 -11.93
CA GLN A 81 -14.77 -15.66 -10.74
C GLN A 81 -13.38 -16.00 -10.19
N ASN A 82 -12.68 -14.99 -9.69
CA ASN A 82 -11.37 -15.14 -9.09
C ASN A 82 -11.48 -15.42 -7.58
N TYR A 83 -10.90 -16.54 -7.15
CA TYR A 83 -10.77 -16.93 -5.73
C TYR A 83 -9.31 -17.07 -5.33
N LEU A 84 -9.01 -16.94 -4.04
CA LEU A 84 -7.66 -17.16 -3.52
C LEU A 84 -7.13 -18.55 -3.89
N LYS A 85 -5.92 -18.57 -4.43
CA LYS A 85 -5.09 -19.76 -4.64
C LYS A 85 -4.08 -19.92 -3.51
N THR A 86 -3.51 -18.80 -3.03
CA THR A 86 -2.62 -18.76 -1.88
C THR A 86 -3.17 -17.81 -0.83
N ASN A 87 -3.00 -18.18 0.44
CA ASN A 87 -3.43 -17.37 1.58
C ASN A 87 -2.22 -16.66 2.21
N LEU A 88 -2.47 -15.59 2.92
CA LEU A 88 -1.51 -14.96 3.82
C LEU A 88 -2.07 -14.90 5.25
N LYS A 89 -1.17 -14.83 6.22
CA LYS A 89 -1.48 -14.62 7.63
C LYS A 89 -0.81 -13.36 8.14
N ILE A 90 -1.53 -12.63 8.97
CA ILE A 90 -0.91 -11.63 9.83
C ILE A 90 -0.23 -12.37 10.96
N LEU A 91 1.08 -12.19 11.09
CA LEU A 91 1.93 -12.88 12.06
C LEU A 91 1.99 -12.14 13.40
N ASP A 92 1.95 -10.81 13.32
CA ASP A 92 2.03 -9.93 14.47
C ASP A 92 1.32 -8.62 14.15
N LYS A 93 0.71 -7.99 15.16
CA LYS A 93 0.12 -6.66 15.05
C LYS A 93 0.10 -5.95 16.39
N LYS A 94 0.35 -4.64 16.35
CA LYS A 94 0.26 -3.73 17.49
C LYS A 94 -0.50 -2.48 17.06
N ILE A 95 -1.45 -2.03 17.87
CA ILE A 95 -2.22 -0.81 17.61
C ILE A 95 -2.23 0.00 18.90
N GLU A 96 -1.80 1.24 18.84
CA GLU A 96 -1.76 2.18 19.94
C GLU A 96 -2.44 3.49 19.51
N ASP A 97 -3.29 4.02 20.35
CA ASP A 97 -3.93 5.34 20.21
C ASP A 97 -3.80 6.09 21.53
N ASP A 98 -2.97 7.10 21.54
CA ASP A 98 -2.81 8.00 22.67
C ASP A 98 -3.17 9.45 22.29
N GLN A 99 -2.97 10.40 23.19
CA GLN A 99 -3.33 11.80 22.96
C GLN A 99 -2.54 12.43 21.79
N ASP A 100 -1.28 12.03 21.61
CA ASP A 100 -0.35 12.68 20.69
C ASP A 100 -0.22 11.94 19.35
N LYS A 101 -0.40 10.62 19.34
CA LYS A 101 -0.15 9.80 18.14
C LYS A 101 -1.09 8.60 18.01
N TRP A 102 -1.19 8.11 16.78
CA TRP A 102 -1.60 6.75 16.45
C TRP A 102 -0.37 5.96 16.00
N HIS A 103 -0.24 4.74 16.46
CA HIS A 103 0.77 3.81 15.97
C HIS A 103 0.14 2.48 15.61
N ILE A 104 0.42 2.00 14.40
CA ILE A 104 0.00 0.68 13.91
C ILE A 104 1.22 -0.01 13.35
N SER A 105 1.52 -1.19 13.89
CA SER A 105 2.56 -2.09 13.38
C SER A 105 1.93 -3.43 13.04
N ALA A 106 2.24 -4.01 11.88
CA ALA A 106 1.81 -5.35 11.54
C ALA A 106 2.79 -6.03 10.58
N LYS A 107 2.79 -7.36 10.61
CA LYS A 107 3.66 -8.23 9.80
C LYS A 107 2.82 -9.33 9.14
N HIS A 108 3.13 -9.66 7.86
CA HIS A 108 2.49 -10.76 7.16
C HIS A 108 3.49 -11.68 6.44
N ASP A 109 3.03 -12.91 6.11
CA ASP A 109 3.80 -13.96 5.45
C ASP A 109 3.47 -14.14 3.94
N GLY A 110 2.79 -13.20 3.32
CA GLY A 110 2.27 -13.34 1.94
C GLY A 110 3.33 -13.69 0.88
N TYR A 111 4.58 -13.31 1.11
CA TYR A 111 5.70 -13.63 0.23
C TYR A 111 6.60 -14.76 0.73
N GLN A 112 6.29 -15.35 1.92
CA GLN A 112 7.14 -16.36 2.55
C GLN A 112 7.25 -17.64 1.71
N LYS A 113 6.13 -18.11 1.15
CA LYS A 113 6.11 -19.36 0.38
C LYS A 113 6.92 -19.24 -0.91
N LYS A 114 6.82 -18.11 -1.64
CA LYS A 114 7.46 -17.92 -2.93
C LYS A 114 8.92 -17.50 -2.76
N TYR A 115 9.18 -16.52 -1.91
CA TYR A 115 10.48 -15.86 -1.80
C TYR A 115 11.17 -16.04 -0.45
N GLY A 116 10.52 -16.60 0.56
CA GLY A 116 11.04 -16.67 1.93
C GLY A 116 11.00 -15.34 2.65
N LEU A 117 10.18 -14.39 2.23
CA LEU A 117 10.11 -13.04 2.76
C LEU A 117 8.87 -12.82 3.61
N ASN A 118 9.03 -12.13 4.72
CA ASN A 118 7.95 -11.51 5.48
C ASN A 118 8.01 -9.99 5.27
N ILE A 119 6.83 -9.35 5.25
CA ILE A 119 6.72 -7.91 5.17
C ILE A 119 6.17 -7.37 6.48
N GLN A 120 6.77 -6.30 6.99
CA GLN A 120 6.29 -5.55 8.14
C GLN A 120 6.14 -4.08 7.76
N ARG A 121 5.10 -3.43 8.26
CA ARG A 121 4.92 -1.99 8.19
C ARG A 121 4.67 -1.44 9.58
N ASP A 122 5.43 -0.42 9.92
CA ASP A 122 5.25 0.41 11.11
C ASP A 122 4.80 1.80 10.64
N LEU A 123 3.65 2.26 11.13
CA LEU A 123 3.05 3.53 10.73
C LEU A 123 2.69 4.33 11.98
N THR A 124 3.30 5.52 12.13
CA THR A 124 3.01 6.44 13.22
C THR A 124 2.47 7.76 12.67
N PHE A 125 1.31 8.20 13.13
CA PHE A 125 0.77 9.53 12.84
C PHE A 125 0.82 10.40 14.08
N PHE A 126 1.58 11.48 14.03
CA PHE A 126 1.66 12.51 15.08
C PHE A 126 0.56 13.54 14.86
N LYS A 127 -0.42 13.55 15.78
CA LYS A 127 -1.67 14.32 15.66
C LYS A 127 -1.44 15.83 15.66
N ASN A 128 -0.51 16.31 16.50
CA ASN A 128 -0.22 17.73 16.67
C ASN A 128 0.62 18.28 15.51
N GLU A 129 1.50 17.47 14.95
CA GLU A 129 2.37 17.82 13.83
C GLU A 129 1.71 17.60 12.47
N ASN A 130 0.62 16.83 12.41
CA ASN A 130 0.01 16.33 11.18
C ASN A 130 1.04 15.62 10.29
N LYS A 131 1.80 14.70 10.88
CA LYS A 131 2.94 14.04 10.26
C LYS A 131 2.84 12.54 10.41
N PHE A 132 3.05 11.81 9.30
CA PHE A 132 3.33 10.38 9.30
C PHE A 132 4.84 10.13 9.30
N ILE A 133 5.24 9.10 10.04
CA ILE A 133 6.49 8.40 9.87
C ILE A 133 6.13 6.95 9.59
N GLY A 134 6.57 6.44 8.45
CA GLY A 134 6.40 5.05 8.05
C GLY A 134 7.74 4.36 7.89
N THR A 135 7.80 3.11 8.33
CA THR A 135 8.92 2.20 8.10
C THR A 135 8.37 0.92 7.52
N ASP A 136 8.81 0.58 6.32
CA ASP A 136 8.55 -0.69 5.69
C ASP A 136 9.78 -1.60 5.82
N LYS A 137 9.59 -2.85 6.24
CA LYS A 137 10.65 -3.84 6.40
C LYS A 137 10.37 -5.07 5.58
N ILE A 138 11.37 -5.50 4.83
CA ILE A 138 11.39 -6.75 4.09
C ILE A 138 12.38 -7.68 4.80
N ILE A 139 11.87 -8.75 5.41
CA ILE A 139 12.64 -9.63 6.28
C ILE A 139 12.81 -10.98 5.58
N SER A 140 14.04 -11.30 5.18
CA SER A 140 14.38 -12.55 4.52
C SER A 140 14.66 -13.66 5.54
N LYS A 141 14.10 -14.84 5.29
CA LYS A 141 14.42 -16.08 6.01
C LYS A 141 15.37 -17.01 5.24
N ARG A 142 15.76 -16.63 4.03
CA ARG A 142 16.59 -17.43 3.12
C ARG A 142 17.92 -16.76 2.78
N GLY A 143 18.31 -15.73 3.55
CA GLY A 143 19.50 -14.91 3.27
C GLY A 143 19.25 -13.89 2.15
N PHE A 144 20.34 -13.36 1.60
CA PHE A 144 20.31 -12.34 0.56
C PHE A 144 19.63 -12.85 -0.73
N GLN A 145 18.75 -12.02 -1.30
CA GLN A 145 18.06 -12.27 -2.57
C GLN A 145 17.97 -10.96 -3.32
N ASN A 146 18.57 -10.86 -4.50
CA ASN A 146 18.50 -9.66 -5.34
C ASN A 146 17.12 -9.59 -6.04
N LEU A 147 16.05 -9.39 -5.26
CA LEU A 147 14.68 -9.21 -5.74
C LEU A 147 14.31 -7.74 -5.71
N GLU A 148 13.54 -7.31 -6.71
CA GLU A 148 13.00 -5.96 -6.76
C GLU A 148 11.83 -5.81 -5.79
N TYR A 149 11.72 -4.64 -5.15
CA TYR A 149 10.53 -4.25 -4.40
C TYR A 149 10.02 -2.91 -4.90
N GLU A 150 8.70 -2.73 -4.79
CA GLU A 150 8.02 -1.47 -5.06
C GLU A 150 7.04 -1.17 -3.93
N ILE A 151 7.02 0.08 -3.48
CA ILE A 151 6.03 0.58 -2.53
C ILE A 151 5.22 1.65 -3.23
N ARG A 152 3.88 1.52 -3.23
CA ARG A 152 2.98 2.52 -3.81
C ARG A 152 2.18 3.22 -2.74
N PHE A 153 1.93 4.51 -2.98
CA PHE A 153 1.00 5.35 -2.23
C PHE A 153 0.03 5.97 -3.23
N HIS A 154 -1.16 5.39 -3.32
CA HIS A 154 -2.18 5.84 -4.25
C HIS A 154 -2.81 7.14 -3.77
N LEU A 155 -2.93 8.13 -4.66
CA LEU A 155 -3.59 9.41 -4.40
C LEU A 155 -5.01 9.39 -5.00
N MET A 156 -5.91 10.18 -4.44
CA MET A 156 -7.25 10.33 -5.02
C MET A 156 -7.20 10.97 -6.42
N PRO A 157 -8.08 10.56 -7.36
CA PRO A 157 -8.21 11.26 -8.64
C PRO A 157 -8.40 12.77 -8.48
N GLY A 158 -7.66 13.53 -9.27
CA GLY A 158 -7.66 14.99 -9.22
C GLY A 158 -6.73 15.61 -8.16
N THR A 159 -5.97 14.80 -7.42
CA THR A 159 -4.86 15.27 -6.59
C THR A 159 -3.67 15.60 -7.48
N ASN A 160 -3.05 16.77 -7.27
CA ASN A 160 -1.80 17.14 -7.93
C ASN A 160 -0.61 16.70 -7.06
N ALA A 161 0.41 16.15 -7.72
CA ALA A 161 1.67 15.81 -7.08
C ALA A 161 2.81 16.19 -8.01
N ILE A 162 3.87 16.79 -7.46
CA ILE A 162 5.05 17.22 -8.21
C ILE A 162 6.32 16.91 -7.42
N LYS A 163 7.34 16.40 -8.07
CA LYS A 163 8.67 16.22 -7.49
C LYS A 163 9.39 17.56 -7.41
N THR A 164 10.07 17.84 -6.30
CA THR A 164 10.83 19.08 -6.11
C THR A 164 12.05 19.16 -7.04
N GLN A 165 12.56 20.36 -7.30
CA GLN A 165 13.71 20.55 -8.20
C GLN A 165 14.98 19.83 -7.71
N ASP A 166 15.16 19.75 -6.39
CA ASP A 166 16.28 19.03 -5.78
C ASP A 166 16.09 17.49 -5.76
N GLN A 167 14.98 16.99 -6.31
CA GLN A 167 14.60 15.57 -6.39
C GLN A 167 14.45 14.86 -5.04
N LYS A 168 14.42 15.59 -3.90
CA LYS A 168 14.43 15.01 -2.54
C LYS A 168 13.05 14.87 -1.91
N SER A 169 12.01 15.43 -2.53
CA SER A 169 10.65 15.34 -2.00
C SER A 169 9.59 15.43 -3.11
N ILE A 170 8.37 15.01 -2.76
CA ILE A 170 7.19 15.18 -3.60
C ILE A 170 6.19 16.06 -2.84
N LEU A 171 5.75 17.13 -3.46
CA LEU A 171 4.68 17.98 -2.95
C LEU A 171 3.34 17.47 -3.46
N ILE A 172 2.38 17.29 -2.56
CA ILE A 172 1.04 16.80 -2.84
C ILE A 172 0.06 17.90 -2.50
N GLN A 173 -0.72 18.34 -3.48
CA GLN A 173 -1.72 19.38 -3.31
C GLN A 173 -3.13 18.78 -3.33
N LEU A 174 -3.81 18.79 -2.20
CA LEU A 174 -5.24 18.58 -2.08
C LEU A 174 -6.00 19.92 -2.24
N LYS A 175 -7.32 19.89 -2.22
CA LYS A 175 -8.12 21.13 -2.39
C LYS A 175 -7.90 22.14 -1.27
N LYS A 176 -7.70 21.68 -0.03
CA LYS A 176 -7.59 22.52 1.18
C LYS A 176 -6.28 22.40 1.92
N SER A 177 -5.43 21.44 1.55
CA SER A 177 -4.17 21.18 2.26
C SER A 177 -3.05 20.77 1.32
N GLY A 178 -1.83 21.17 1.68
CA GLY A 178 -0.59 20.74 1.05
C GLY A 178 0.14 19.74 1.95
N TRP A 179 0.83 18.77 1.31
CA TRP A 179 1.60 17.74 1.98
C TRP A 179 2.93 17.54 1.28
N LYS A 180 3.92 17.12 2.04
CA LYS A 180 5.25 16.79 1.54
C LYS A 180 5.59 15.34 1.87
N PHE A 181 5.96 14.59 0.85
CA PHE A 181 6.49 13.24 0.96
C PHE A 181 8.02 13.27 0.85
N THR A 182 8.71 12.51 1.71
CA THR A 182 10.16 12.26 1.63
C THR A 182 10.46 10.80 1.92
N CYS A 183 11.60 10.30 1.41
CA CYS A 183 12.05 8.93 1.58
C CYS A 183 13.57 8.88 1.72
N ASP A 184 14.08 7.87 2.43
CA ASP A 184 15.51 7.59 2.58
C ASP A 184 16.12 6.85 1.37
N LYS A 185 15.30 6.42 0.40
CA LYS A 185 15.74 5.77 -0.84
C LYS A 185 15.91 6.77 -1.97
N GLU A 186 16.88 6.52 -2.83
CA GLU A 186 17.20 7.41 -3.97
C GLU A 186 16.14 7.35 -5.08
N ILE A 187 15.56 6.17 -5.30
CA ILE A 187 14.61 5.94 -6.40
C ILE A 187 13.18 6.01 -5.86
N PHE A 188 12.60 7.20 -5.96
CA PHE A 188 11.16 7.42 -5.78
C PHE A 188 10.67 8.46 -6.78
N ASP A 189 9.45 8.32 -7.26
CA ASP A 189 8.87 9.20 -8.27
C ASP A 189 7.33 9.17 -8.24
N ILE A 190 6.71 9.78 -9.23
CA ILE A 190 5.26 9.83 -9.44
C ILE A 190 4.95 9.06 -10.72
N GLU A 191 4.00 8.14 -10.65
CA GLU A 191 3.47 7.42 -11.79
C GLU A 191 1.97 7.62 -11.96
N LYS A 192 1.45 7.38 -13.17
CA LYS A 192 0.01 7.31 -13.43
C LYS A 192 -0.51 5.93 -13.06
N GLY A 193 -1.65 5.91 -12.39
CA GLY A 193 -2.35 4.72 -11.97
C GLY A 193 -3.82 4.69 -12.39
N LEU A 194 -4.54 3.69 -11.93
CA LEU A 194 -5.97 3.51 -12.16
C LEU A 194 -6.71 3.51 -10.82
N TYR A 195 -7.86 4.18 -10.79
CA TYR A 195 -8.74 4.22 -9.64
C TYR A 195 -10.13 3.67 -10.00
N PHE A 196 -10.58 2.67 -9.26
CA PHE A 196 -11.84 1.92 -9.47
C PHE A 196 -12.93 2.28 -8.45
N GLY A 197 -12.98 3.54 -8.03
CA GLY A 197 -13.89 4.00 -6.97
C GLY A 197 -15.37 4.05 -7.36
N ARG A 198 -15.71 3.79 -8.62
CA ARG A 198 -17.09 3.70 -9.12
C ARG A 198 -17.33 2.35 -9.76
N LYS A 199 -18.55 1.83 -9.59
CA LYS A 199 -18.95 0.54 -10.15
C LYS A 199 -18.64 0.44 -11.64
N ASN A 200 -17.87 -0.57 -12.04
CA ASN A 200 -17.51 -0.90 -13.42
C ASN A 200 -16.98 0.28 -14.25
N SER A 201 -16.32 1.23 -13.61
CA SER A 201 -15.63 2.33 -14.26
C SER A 201 -14.28 2.55 -13.63
N PHE A 202 -13.42 3.30 -14.30
CA PHE A 202 -12.13 3.72 -13.75
C PHE A 202 -11.83 5.17 -14.14
N SER A 203 -10.95 5.78 -13.39
CA SER A 203 -10.35 7.07 -13.72
C SER A 203 -8.84 7.00 -13.51
N GLU A 204 -8.09 7.90 -14.12
CA GLU A 204 -6.67 8.04 -13.81
C GLU A 204 -6.49 8.64 -12.42
N ASN A 205 -5.45 8.19 -11.72
CA ASN A 205 -4.93 8.81 -10.52
C ASN A 205 -3.40 8.92 -10.60
N LEU A 206 -2.79 9.53 -9.60
CA LEU A 206 -1.35 9.52 -9.40
C LEU A 206 -1.00 8.60 -8.23
N ASN A 207 0.14 7.96 -8.33
CA ASN A 207 0.76 7.21 -7.25
C ASN A 207 2.14 7.77 -6.99
N ILE A 208 2.53 7.91 -5.73
CA ILE A 208 3.94 7.99 -5.37
C ILE A 208 4.44 6.56 -5.29
N PHE A 209 5.59 6.26 -5.87
CA PHE A 209 6.20 4.95 -5.76
C PHE A 209 7.66 5.07 -5.32
N ILE A 210 8.11 4.07 -4.58
CA ILE A 210 9.51 3.84 -4.22
C ILE A 210 9.90 2.51 -4.86
N ASN A 211 11.05 2.48 -5.50
CA ASN A 211 11.60 1.26 -6.12
C ASN A 211 12.99 0.98 -5.56
N GLY A 212 13.33 -0.29 -5.40
CA GLY A 212 14.66 -0.71 -4.97
C GLY A 212 14.85 -2.22 -5.03
N PHE A 213 16.05 -2.66 -4.65
CA PHE A 213 16.42 -4.07 -4.59
C PHE A 213 16.68 -4.49 -3.15
N ILE A 214 16.31 -5.71 -2.81
CA ILE A 214 16.60 -6.30 -1.51
C ILE A 214 18.08 -6.63 -1.45
N SER A 215 18.85 -5.83 -0.73
CA SER A 215 20.31 -5.93 -0.64
C SER A 215 20.80 -6.59 0.65
N ASN A 216 19.93 -6.78 1.63
CA ASN A 216 20.26 -7.32 2.94
C ASN A 216 19.22 -8.38 3.39
N GLU A 217 19.52 -9.09 4.48
CA GLU A 217 18.55 -10.00 5.11
C GLU A 217 17.35 -9.26 5.70
N GLU A 218 17.57 -8.02 6.12
CA GLU A 218 16.51 -7.08 6.50
C GLU A 218 16.72 -5.78 5.73
N GLU A 219 15.82 -5.50 4.77
CA GLU A 219 15.79 -4.23 4.04
C GLU A 219 14.77 -3.32 4.72
N GLU A 220 15.21 -2.11 5.10
CA GLU A 220 14.37 -1.11 5.74
C GLU A 220 14.22 0.12 4.84
N ILE A 221 12.99 0.60 4.70
CA ILE A 221 12.63 1.75 3.89
C ILE A 221 11.87 2.73 4.78
N ASN A 222 12.46 3.92 5.01
CA ASN A 222 11.86 4.95 5.83
C ASN A 222 11.31 6.07 4.97
N TRP A 223 10.08 6.50 5.27
CA TRP A 223 9.41 7.58 4.56
C TRP A 223 8.60 8.46 5.50
N THR A 224 8.37 9.68 5.10
CA THR A 224 7.52 10.61 5.85
C THR A 224 6.48 11.27 4.94
N ILE A 225 5.32 11.58 5.49
CA ILE A 225 4.32 12.44 4.87
C ILE A 225 3.92 13.49 5.90
N GLU A 226 4.23 14.73 5.65
CA GLU A 226 3.97 15.84 6.58
C GLU A 226 3.16 16.95 5.91
N LYS A 227 2.28 17.57 6.70
CA LYS A 227 1.51 18.72 6.23
C LYS A 227 2.39 19.96 6.12
N VAL A 228 2.29 20.68 5.00
CA VAL A 228 2.97 21.95 4.74
C VAL A 228 1.99 23.11 4.71
#